data_7c6c1b02ce9ad66dfaf020b00d60c51d
#
_entry.id   7c6c1b02ce9ad66dfaf020b00d60c51d
#
_cell.length_a   1.000
_cell.length_b   1.000
_cell.length_c   1.000
_cell.angle_alpha   90.00
_cell.angle_beta   90.00
_cell.angle_gamma   90.00
#
_symmetry.space_group_name_H-M   'P 1'
#
loop_
_entity.id
_entity.type
_entity.pdbx_description
1 polymer ?
#
loop_
_entity_poly.entity_id
_entity_poly.type
_entity_poly.pdbx_seq_one_letter_code
_entity_poly.pdbx_strand_id
1 'polypeptide(L)'
;MTTVAVLGGGIGGLAASYYLCKSPQVTKVILLESSSRFGGWLWSTRRSDGAVFEHGPRGIRPAGAVGRNTLNMVEDLGLGGEILPVTYTHVASKNRYVYVNRQLHRMPSGLSGLLRPVPPFSRPLLLSLATEILVKKGKEDDESIHSFVSRRLGKELADIAVDSLCRGVFAGDCRKLSMRSCFPLLYDAEQRRGSLTLGMLLGSGPAPVVPPGPLAQRSIQESWAQWSLSRGLESLPESITEYLQQSGRVQLHREAAVQQISPSASGWKISLEDGVMSADHIISALPAKALSSILPSSCQPLIQLLQDISTVTVAVVNLEYEGSVLPVAGFGHLLPSSEDRGVLGVVYDSVPFPQHNRPDGETTRLTVMMGGAWFQEVFGAPEAATEERLLARATEAVRSHLGVSTAPSWSRVTLQRDCIPQYYLGHHRRVESMRRFIREKSLSLSVIGASYDGVSVNDVIFSGRTAAEELGAV
;
A
#
# COMPACT_ATOMS: atom_id res chain seq x y z
N MET A 1 -24.45 -5.86 24.68
CA MET A 1 -24.14 -6.76 23.55
C MET A 1 -24.02 -5.92 22.32
N THR A 2 -22.83 -5.82 21.74
CA THR A 2 -22.54 -4.80 20.71
C THR A 2 -22.61 -5.40 19.30
N THR A 3 -23.45 -4.83 18.46
CA THR A 3 -23.48 -5.07 17.01
C THR A 3 -22.60 -4.05 16.31
N VAL A 4 -21.59 -4.50 15.57
CA VAL A 4 -20.70 -3.62 14.80
C VAL A 4 -20.92 -3.82 13.32
N ALA A 5 -21.19 -2.73 12.61
CA ALA A 5 -21.19 -2.75 11.14
C ALA A 5 -19.82 -2.30 10.62
N VAL A 6 -19.24 -3.09 9.72
CA VAL A 6 -18.00 -2.79 9.00
C VAL A 6 -18.35 -2.44 7.57
N LEU A 7 -18.02 -1.22 7.13
CA LEU A 7 -18.32 -0.74 5.78
C LEU A 7 -17.06 -0.85 4.91
N GLY A 8 -17.16 -1.62 3.82
CA GLY A 8 -16.09 -1.91 2.90
C GLY A 8 -15.40 -3.25 3.17
N GLY A 9 -15.49 -4.16 2.22
CA GLY A 9 -14.94 -5.53 2.27
C GLY A 9 -13.51 -5.66 1.71
N GLY A 10 -12.76 -4.57 1.65
CA GLY A 10 -11.33 -4.60 1.39
C GLY A 10 -10.55 -5.21 2.55
N ILE A 11 -9.21 -5.33 2.41
CA ILE A 11 -8.37 -5.98 3.43
C ILE A 11 -8.49 -5.31 4.82
N GLY A 12 -8.79 -4.00 4.89
CA GLY A 12 -9.00 -3.29 6.15
C GLY A 12 -10.27 -3.71 6.87
N GLY A 13 -11.40 -3.78 6.14
CA GLY A 13 -12.67 -4.21 6.73
C GLY A 13 -12.69 -5.69 7.06
N LEU A 14 -12.07 -6.53 6.24
CA LEU A 14 -11.86 -7.94 6.54
C LEU A 14 -11.02 -8.13 7.81
N ALA A 15 -9.91 -7.40 7.94
CA ALA A 15 -9.07 -7.43 9.13
C ALA A 15 -9.82 -6.95 10.38
N ALA A 16 -10.56 -5.84 10.29
CA ALA A 16 -11.39 -5.37 11.39
C ALA A 16 -12.40 -6.45 11.83
N SER A 17 -13.11 -7.04 10.86
CA SER A 17 -14.09 -8.11 11.13
C SER A 17 -13.44 -9.34 11.77
N TYR A 18 -12.22 -9.70 11.32
CA TYR A 18 -11.44 -10.80 11.90
C TYR A 18 -11.08 -10.56 13.37
N TYR A 19 -10.61 -9.36 13.72
CA TYR A 19 -10.30 -9.04 15.13
C TYR A 19 -11.55 -8.86 15.98
N LEU A 20 -12.63 -8.26 15.44
CA LEU A 20 -13.91 -8.10 16.12
C LEU A 20 -14.54 -9.46 16.48
N CYS A 21 -14.50 -10.43 15.58
CA CYS A 21 -15.11 -11.73 15.85
C CYS A 21 -14.37 -12.52 16.96
N LYS A 22 -13.14 -12.13 17.29
CA LYS A 22 -12.38 -12.67 18.44
C LYS A 22 -12.67 -11.93 19.75
N SER A 23 -13.27 -10.76 19.71
CA SER A 23 -13.60 -9.98 20.90
C SER A 23 -14.82 -10.60 21.64
N PRO A 24 -14.73 -10.84 22.95
CA PRO A 24 -15.88 -11.34 23.73
C PRO A 24 -17.00 -10.30 23.88
N GLN A 25 -16.72 -9.02 23.70
CA GLN A 25 -17.67 -7.92 23.88
C GLN A 25 -18.53 -7.67 22.63
N VAL A 26 -18.06 -8.09 21.45
CA VAL A 26 -18.78 -7.98 20.19
C VAL A 26 -19.60 -9.24 19.94
N THR A 27 -20.90 -9.11 19.88
CA THR A 27 -21.80 -10.25 19.67
C THR A 27 -22.13 -10.52 18.22
N LYS A 28 -22.10 -9.47 17.41
CA LYS A 28 -22.44 -9.56 15.98
C LYS A 28 -21.61 -8.56 15.17
N VAL A 29 -21.08 -9.04 14.07
CA VAL A 29 -20.44 -8.19 13.04
C VAL A 29 -21.23 -8.29 11.75
N ILE A 30 -21.47 -7.15 11.09
CA ILE A 30 -22.11 -7.06 9.79
C ILE A 30 -21.10 -6.43 8.84
N LEU A 31 -20.54 -7.19 7.90
CA LEU A 31 -19.61 -6.67 6.89
C LEU A 31 -20.36 -6.42 5.58
N LEU A 32 -20.31 -5.18 5.11
CA LEU A 32 -21.00 -4.71 3.90
C LEU A 32 -19.97 -4.34 2.82
N GLU A 33 -20.08 -4.99 1.66
CA GLU A 33 -19.24 -4.73 0.47
C GLU A 33 -20.14 -4.42 -0.73
N SER A 34 -19.79 -3.36 -1.45
CA SER A 34 -20.59 -2.91 -2.62
C SER A 34 -20.39 -3.77 -3.87
N SER A 35 -19.24 -4.40 -4.01
CA SER A 35 -18.92 -5.24 -5.16
C SER A 35 -19.33 -6.71 -4.93
N SER A 36 -19.17 -7.54 -5.98
CA SER A 36 -19.45 -8.98 -5.94
C SER A 36 -18.37 -9.80 -5.22
N ARG A 37 -17.23 -9.19 -4.83
CA ARG A 37 -16.11 -9.88 -4.16
C ARG A 37 -15.58 -9.10 -2.97
N PHE A 38 -15.01 -9.83 -1.99
CA PHE A 38 -14.19 -9.25 -0.94
C PHE A 38 -12.72 -9.16 -1.37
N GLY A 39 -11.91 -8.34 -0.70
CA GLY A 39 -10.46 -8.21 -0.90
C GLY A 39 -10.01 -6.84 -1.39
N GLY A 40 -10.88 -6.04 -1.99
CA GLY A 40 -10.53 -4.70 -2.48
C GLY A 40 -9.37 -4.74 -3.48
N TRP A 41 -8.26 -4.03 -3.18
CA TRP A 41 -7.09 -3.97 -4.06
C TRP A 41 -6.24 -5.23 -4.08
N LEU A 42 -6.44 -6.19 -3.19
CA LEU A 42 -5.83 -7.52 -3.26
C LEU A 42 -6.65 -8.37 -4.24
N TRP A 43 -6.11 -8.50 -5.46
CA TRP A 43 -6.75 -9.18 -6.55
C TRP A 43 -5.71 -9.82 -7.47
N SER A 44 -5.86 -11.11 -7.71
CA SER A 44 -4.95 -11.93 -8.52
C SER A 44 -5.70 -12.58 -9.68
N THR A 45 -5.12 -12.63 -10.86
CA THR A 45 -5.57 -13.53 -11.92
C THR A 45 -4.83 -14.84 -11.82
N ARG A 46 -5.56 -15.92 -11.66
CA ARG A 46 -5.06 -17.30 -11.70
C ARG A 46 -5.50 -17.93 -13.01
N ARG A 47 -4.57 -18.11 -13.93
CA ARG A 47 -4.87 -18.73 -15.23
C ARG A 47 -4.93 -20.25 -15.10
N SER A 48 -5.65 -20.90 -16.05
CA SER A 48 -5.81 -22.35 -16.10
C SER A 48 -4.49 -23.11 -16.33
N ASP A 49 -3.47 -22.44 -16.89
CA ASP A 49 -2.13 -22.97 -17.08
C ASP A 49 -1.21 -22.80 -15.84
N GLY A 50 -1.73 -22.30 -14.74
CA GLY A 50 -1.01 -22.13 -13.47
C GLY A 50 -0.35 -20.78 -13.28
N ALA A 51 -0.30 -19.91 -14.28
CA ALA A 51 0.26 -18.58 -14.12
C ALA A 51 -0.59 -17.68 -13.20
N VAL A 52 0.09 -16.89 -12.36
CA VAL A 52 -0.55 -15.95 -11.42
C VAL A 52 -0.08 -14.53 -11.69
N PHE A 53 -1.01 -13.58 -11.77
CA PHE A 53 -0.74 -12.17 -12.00
C PHE A 53 -1.43 -11.31 -10.96
N GLU A 54 -0.70 -10.38 -10.33
CA GLU A 54 -1.22 -9.46 -9.34
C GLU A 54 -1.68 -8.15 -10.02
N HIS A 55 -2.85 -7.65 -9.63
CA HIS A 55 -3.42 -6.39 -10.12
C HIS A 55 -3.28 -5.24 -9.13
N GLY A 56 -2.72 -5.51 -7.97
CA GLY A 56 -2.47 -4.56 -6.89
C GLY A 56 -1.12 -4.86 -6.21
N PRO A 57 -1.10 -4.89 -4.87
CA PRO A 57 0.07 -5.35 -4.10
C PRO A 57 0.50 -6.77 -4.54
N ARG A 58 1.82 -7.01 -4.58
CA ARG A 58 2.38 -8.30 -5.01
C ARG A 58 3.37 -8.91 -4.03
N GLY A 59 3.85 -8.12 -3.10
CA GLY A 59 4.74 -8.56 -2.04
C GLY A 59 4.54 -7.74 -0.79
N ILE A 60 4.66 -8.38 0.37
CA ILE A 60 4.46 -7.78 1.68
C ILE A 60 5.77 -7.86 2.46
N ARG A 61 6.13 -6.80 3.18
CA ARG A 61 7.33 -6.78 4.03
C ARG A 61 7.01 -7.35 5.41
N PRO A 62 7.87 -8.23 5.96
CA PRO A 62 7.65 -8.81 7.29
C PRO A 62 8.06 -7.88 8.45
N ALA A 63 8.72 -6.76 8.14
CA ALA A 63 9.39 -5.92 9.14
C ALA A 63 8.43 -5.07 9.98
N GLY A 64 8.88 -4.75 11.21
CA GLY A 64 8.17 -3.89 12.14
C GLY A 64 6.99 -4.58 12.84
N ALA A 65 6.30 -3.83 13.71
CA ALA A 65 5.12 -4.32 14.43
C ALA A 65 3.98 -4.69 13.47
N VAL A 66 3.74 -3.85 12.46
CA VAL A 66 2.69 -4.05 11.46
C VAL A 66 2.95 -5.29 10.59
N GLY A 67 4.22 -5.54 10.20
CA GLY A 67 4.59 -6.75 9.46
C GLY A 67 4.43 -8.02 10.29
N ARG A 68 4.84 -7.99 11.57
CA ARG A 68 4.63 -9.11 12.50
C ARG A 68 3.14 -9.39 12.73
N ASN A 69 2.34 -8.33 12.84
CA ASN A 69 0.89 -8.48 12.97
C ASN A 69 0.28 -9.22 11.78
N THR A 70 0.66 -8.85 10.56
CA THR A 70 0.18 -9.52 9.36
C THR A 70 0.62 -10.99 9.30
N LEU A 71 1.89 -11.29 9.62
CA LEU A 71 2.39 -12.67 9.66
C LEU A 71 1.70 -13.52 10.73
N ASN A 72 1.39 -12.95 11.90
CA ASN A 72 0.62 -13.66 12.93
C ASN A 72 -0.80 -13.99 12.44
N MET A 73 -1.45 -13.07 11.71
CA MET A 73 -2.75 -13.33 11.09
C MET A 73 -2.66 -14.44 10.03
N VAL A 74 -1.64 -14.39 9.16
CA VAL A 74 -1.40 -15.39 8.11
C VAL A 74 -1.17 -16.79 8.71
N GLU A 75 -0.43 -16.87 9.82
CA GLU A 75 -0.24 -18.12 10.59
C GLU A 75 -1.56 -18.66 11.12
N ASP A 76 -2.34 -17.80 11.78
CA ASP A 76 -3.62 -18.14 12.38
C ASP A 76 -4.67 -18.61 11.34
N LEU A 77 -4.56 -18.11 10.11
CA LEU A 77 -5.37 -18.52 8.96
C LEU A 77 -4.86 -19.81 8.29
N GLY A 78 -3.78 -20.42 8.78
CA GLY A 78 -3.21 -21.65 8.24
C GLY A 78 -2.47 -21.50 6.91
N LEU A 79 -2.14 -20.25 6.51
CA LEU A 79 -1.47 -19.95 5.23
C LEU A 79 0.07 -20.07 5.29
N GLY A 80 0.64 -20.50 6.43
CA GLY A 80 2.10 -20.60 6.59
C GLY A 80 2.81 -21.45 5.53
N GLY A 81 2.14 -22.52 5.05
CA GLY A 81 2.65 -23.36 3.96
C GLY A 81 2.59 -22.75 2.56
N GLU A 82 1.78 -21.71 2.39
CA GLU A 82 1.60 -21.01 1.10
C GLU A 82 2.58 -19.86 0.90
N ILE A 83 3.41 -19.55 1.89
CA ILE A 83 4.35 -18.42 1.84
C ILE A 83 5.45 -18.67 0.81
N LEU A 84 5.67 -17.67 -0.03
CA LEU A 84 6.80 -17.55 -0.95
C LEU A 84 7.74 -16.46 -0.40
N PRO A 85 8.80 -16.82 0.32
CA PRO A 85 9.71 -15.83 0.90
C PRO A 85 10.76 -15.36 -0.13
N VAL A 86 11.11 -14.09 -0.05
CA VAL A 86 12.26 -13.50 -0.75
C VAL A 86 13.20 -12.94 0.30
N THR A 87 14.38 -13.53 0.44
CA THR A 87 15.36 -13.15 1.47
C THR A 87 16.16 -11.91 1.07
N TYR A 88 16.85 -11.27 2.02
CA TYR A 88 17.76 -10.16 1.73
C TYR A 88 18.95 -10.55 0.82
N THR A 89 19.29 -11.84 0.75
CA THR A 89 20.36 -12.34 -0.14
C THR A 89 19.89 -12.61 -1.57
N HIS A 90 18.58 -12.65 -1.79
CA HIS A 90 17.99 -12.90 -3.11
C HIS A 90 18.31 -11.76 -4.10
N VAL A 91 18.48 -12.09 -5.37
CA VAL A 91 18.83 -11.12 -6.42
C VAL A 91 17.80 -9.97 -6.53
N ALA A 92 16.52 -10.24 -6.35
CA ALA A 92 15.46 -9.22 -6.34
C ALA A 92 15.58 -8.22 -5.17
N SER A 93 16.14 -8.63 -4.03
CA SER A 93 16.39 -7.76 -2.90
C SER A 93 17.64 -6.91 -3.08
N LYS A 94 18.69 -7.48 -3.68
CA LYS A 94 19.99 -6.83 -3.90
C LYS A 94 19.99 -5.88 -5.09
N ASN A 95 19.23 -6.21 -6.14
CA ASN A 95 19.22 -5.49 -7.39
C ASN A 95 17.90 -4.73 -7.56
N ARG A 96 17.96 -3.45 -7.31
CA ARG A 96 16.90 -2.48 -7.61
C ARG A 96 17.47 -1.46 -8.56
N TYR A 97 16.70 -1.10 -9.57
CA TYR A 97 17.18 -0.20 -10.61
C TYR A 97 16.39 1.10 -10.63
N VAL A 98 17.02 2.13 -11.14
CA VAL A 98 16.37 3.38 -11.55
C VAL A 98 16.72 3.62 -13.01
N TYR A 99 15.73 4.04 -13.79
CA TYR A 99 15.93 4.38 -15.21
C TYR A 99 16.09 5.89 -15.33
N VAL A 100 17.29 6.33 -15.71
CA VAL A 100 17.68 7.72 -15.83
C VAL A 100 18.62 7.90 -17.03
N ASN A 101 18.42 8.99 -17.77
CA ASN A 101 19.18 9.26 -18.98
C ASN A 101 19.15 8.10 -20.00
N ARG A 102 17.99 7.46 -20.15
CA ARG A 102 17.75 6.29 -21.00
C ARG A 102 18.60 5.08 -20.69
N GLN A 103 19.02 4.92 -19.44
CA GLN A 103 19.83 3.78 -18.99
C GLN A 103 19.32 3.27 -17.65
N LEU A 104 19.44 1.95 -17.46
CA LEU A 104 19.20 1.31 -16.18
C LEU A 104 20.45 1.45 -15.29
N HIS A 105 20.28 2.08 -14.14
CA HIS A 105 21.31 2.19 -13.12
C HIS A 105 20.92 1.35 -11.92
N ARG A 106 21.81 0.46 -11.51
CA ARG A 106 21.62 -0.30 -10.28
C ARG A 106 21.79 0.62 -9.07
N MET A 107 20.83 0.63 -8.20
CA MET A 107 20.89 1.42 -6.95
C MET A 107 22.02 0.92 -6.05
N PRO A 108 22.74 1.84 -5.37
CA PRO A 108 23.80 1.47 -4.45
C PRO A 108 23.33 0.47 -3.40
N SER A 109 24.10 -0.58 -3.18
CA SER A 109 23.82 -1.61 -2.19
C SER A 109 25.10 -2.06 -1.50
N GLY A 110 25.01 -2.38 -0.19
CA GLY A 110 26.16 -2.78 0.61
C GLY A 110 27.18 -1.65 0.86
N LEU A 111 28.24 -1.95 1.61
CA LEU A 111 29.26 -0.98 2.01
C LEU A 111 29.99 -0.33 0.82
N SER A 112 30.30 -1.09 -0.21
CA SER A 112 31.00 -0.56 -1.39
C SER A 112 30.16 0.47 -2.15
N GLY A 113 28.83 0.27 -2.22
CA GLY A 113 27.91 1.21 -2.83
C GLY A 113 27.71 2.50 -2.05
N LEU A 114 27.98 2.48 -0.74
CA LEU A 114 27.93 3.68 0.10
C LEU A 114 29.21 4.53 -0.02
N LEU A 115 30.36 3.89 -0.22
CA LEU A 115 31.68 4.52 -0.20
C LEU A 115 32.12 5.14 -1.53
N ARG A 116 31.51 4.71 -2.63
CA ARG A 116 31.88 5.17 -3.99
C ARG A 116 30.70 5.87 -4.67
N PRO A 117 30.96 6.85 -5.56
CA PRO A 117 29.92 7.34 -6.44
C PRO A 117 29.40 6.18 -7.30
N VAL A 118 28.10 5.98 -7.32
CA VAL A 118 27.43 4.97 -8.15
C VAL A 118 26.45 5.70 -9.07
N PRO A 119 26.63 5.63 -10.42
CA PRO A 119 25.69 6.28 -11.30
C PRO A 119 24.23 5.86 -11.02
N PRO A 120 23.26 6.79 -11.11
CA PRO A 120 23.38 8.14 -11.66
C PRO A 120 23.85 9.22 -10.65
N PHE A 121 24.25 8.85 -9.43
CA PHE A 121 24.66 9.79 -8.39
C PHE A 121 26.10 10.26 -8.56
N SER A 122 26.32 11.56 -8.44
CA SER A 122 27.62 12.20 -8.59
C SER A 122 28.55 12.04 -7.36
N ARG A 123 27.97 11.72 -6.20
CA ARG A 123 28.70 11.66 -4.91
C ARG A 123 28.42 10.35 -4.17
N PRO A 124 29.37 9.89 -3.32
CA PRO A 124 29.12 8.76 -2.44
C PRO A 124 27.97 9.04 -1.48
N LEU A 125 27.07 8.08 -1.27
CA LEU A 125 25.96 8.23 -0.32
C LEU A 125 26.45 8.44 1.11
N LEU A 126 27.58 7.86 1.50
CA LEU A 126 28.18 8.06 2.81
C LEU A 126 28.49 9.53 3.10
N LEU A 127 28.91 10.29 2.08
CA LEU A 127 29.17 11.73 2.24
C LEU A 127 27.88 12.50 2.54
N SER A 128 26.79 12.17 1.87
CA SER A 128 25.47 12.75 2.15
C SER A 128 24.98 12.42 3.55
N LEU A 129 25.17 11.19 4.02
CA LEU A 129 24.81 10.77 5.39
C LEU A 129 25.70 11.46 6.46
N ALA A 130 27.00 11.62 6.20
CA ALA A 130 27.91 12.29 7.11
C ALA A 130 27.64 13.79 7.23
N THR A 131 27.35 14.45 6.10
CA THR A 131 27.02 15.89 6.08
C THR A 131 25.63 16.18 6.64
N GLU A 132 24.71 15.21 6.59
CA GLU A 132 23.34 15.29 7.12
C GLU A 132 23.32 15.61 8.61
N ILE A 133 24.26 15.10 9.38
CA ILE A 133 24.36 15.33 10.84
C ILE A 133 24.55 16.82 11.16
N LEU A 134 25.15 17.58 10.25
CA LEU A 134 25.41 19.02 10.41
C LEU A 134 24.23 19.90 9.99
N VAL A 135 23.21 19.31 9.35
CA VAL A 135 22.04 20.06 8.87
C VAL A 135 21.11 20.36 10.03
N LYS A 136 20.76 21.64 10.18
CA LYS A 136 19.81 22.06 11.22
C LYS A 136 18.43 21.43 11.02
N LYS A 137 17.80 21.10 12.16
CA LYS A 137 16.41 20.62 12.19
C LYS A 137 15.48 21.63 11.50
N GLY A 138 14.51 21.13 10.75
CA GLY A 138 13.43 21.93 10.20
C GLY A 138 12.59 22.60 11.30
N LYS A 139 12.06 23.78 11.01
CA LYS A 139 11.19 24.53 11.92
C LYS A 139 9.72 24.31 11.68
N GLU A 140 9.37 23.85 10.48
CA GLU A 140 7.99 23.61 10.05
C GLU A 140 7.44 22.33 10.68
N ASP A 141 6.15 22.34 11.03
CA ASP A 141 5.47 21.15 11.56
C ASP A 141 5.30 20.05 10.50
N ASP A 142 5.34 20.41 9.23
CA ASP A 142 5.29 19.49 8.09
C ASP A 142 5.97 20.13 6.90
N GLU A 143 6.61 19.32 6.08
CA GLU A 143 7.21 19.75 4.80
C GLU A 143 7.08 18.64 3.76
N SER A 144 7.23 19.01 2.47
CA SER A 144 7.20 17.99 1.41
C SER A 144 8.40 17.05 1.51
N ILE A 145 8.21 15.81 1.08
CA ILE A 145 9.28 14.80 1.06
C ILE A 145 10.48 15.32 0.26
N HIS A 146 10.23 15.96 -0.89
CA HIS A 146 11.28 16.53 -1.72
C HIS A 146 12.07 17.62 -1.00
N SER A 147 11.40 18.56 -0.33
CA SER A 147 12.04 19.64 0.43
C SER A 147 12.90 19.07 1.57
N PHE A 148 12.32 18.15 2.35
CA PHE A 148 13.00 17.49 3.46
C PHE A 148 14.28 16.79 3.00
N VAL A 149 14.20 15.95 1.96
CA VAL A 149 15.36 15.22 1.46
C VAL A 149 16.39 16.12 0.79
N SER A 150 15.93 17.12 0.01
CA SER A 150 16.84 18.11 -0.61
C SER A 150 17.68 18.84 0.42
N ARG A 151 17.05 19.24 1.52
CA ARG A 151 17.70 19.94 2.63
C ARG A 151 18.68 19.05 3.40
N ARG A 152 18.29 17.79 3.63
CA ARG A 152 19.04 16.85 4.46
C ARG A 152 20.13 16.09 3.72
N LEU A 153 19.80 15.55 2.56
CA LEU A 153 20.64 14.60 1.83
C LEU A 153 21.08 15.11 0.46
N GLY A 154 20.56 16.27 0.03
CA GLY A 154 20.90 16.89 -1.22
C GLY A 154 19.87 16.69 -2.34
N LYS A 155 19.87 17.64 -3.28
CA LYS A 155 18.88 17.73 -4.35
C LYS A 155 18.89 16.53 -5.31
N GLU A 156 20.07 15.99 -5.61
CA GLU A 156 20.21 14.85 -6.53
C GLU A 156 19.50 13.59 -6.00
N LEU A 157 19.64 13.30 -4.69
CA LEU A 157 18.91 12.20 -4.05
C LEU A 157 17.39 12.44 -4.01
N ALA A 158 16.97 13.70 -3.80
CA ALA A 158 15.55 14.05 -3.83
C ALA A 158 14.95 13.90 -5.22
N ASP A 159 15.64 14.41 -6.26
CA ASP A 159 15.14 14.42 -7.63
C ASP A 159 15.16 13.04 -8.32
N ILE A 160 16.04 12.13 -7.91
CA ILE A 160 16.20 10.83 -8.57
C ILE A 160 15.66 9.71 -7.67
N ALA A 161 16.30 9.46 -6.52
CA ALA A 161 15.98 8.29 -5.71
C ALA A 161 14.62 8.42 -5.04
N VAL A 162 14.37 9.56 -4.40
CA VAL A 162 13.17 9.76 -3.58
C VAL A 162 11.95 10.06 -4.44
N ASP A 163 12.11 10.81 -5.51
CA ASP A 163 11.03 10.99 -6.49
C ASP A 163 10.60 9.64 -7.08
N SER A 164 11.54 8.82 -7.54
CA SER A 164 11.26 7.47 -8.01
C SER A 164 10.60 6.59 -6.94
N LEU A 165 11.08 6.63 -5.69
CA LEU A 165 10.51 5.88 -4.57
C LEU A 165 9.05 6.28 -4.30
N CYS A 166 8.76 7.58 -4.23
CA CYS A 166 7.40 8.08 -4.00
C CYS A 166 6.44 7.68 -5.12
N ARG A 167 6.93 7.67 -6.36
CA ARG A 167 6.19 7.17 -7.52
C ARG A 167 5.90 5.67 -7.40
N GLY A 168 6.87 4.89 -6.94
CA GLY A 168 6.71 3.44 -6.77
C GLY A 168 5.81 3.05 -5.57
N VAL A 169 5.80 3.83 -4.50
CA VAL A 169 5.05 3.52 -3.27
C VAL A 169 3.67 4.17 -3.24
N PHE A 170 3.60 5.47 -3.58
CA PHE A 170 2.38 6.26 -3.48
C PHE A 170 1.77 6.60 -4.84
N ALA A 171 2.45 6.26 -5.93
CA ALA A 171 2.14 6.78 -7.27
C ALA A 171 1.99 8.32 -7.27
N GLY A 172 2.70 9.00 -6.37
CA GLY A 172 2.50 10.39 -5.98
C GLY A 172 3.72 11.29 -6.26
N ASP A 173 3.47 12.59 -6.23
CA ASP A 173 4.49 13.64 -6.40
C ASP A 173 5.14 13.96 -5.04
N CYS A 174 6.42 13.63 -4.88
CA CYS A 174 7.18 13.90 -3.66
C CYS A 174 7.26 15.39 -3.28
N ARG A 175 6.95 16.29 -4.21
CA ARG A 175 6.90 17.75 -3.98
C ARG A 175 5.62 18.19 -3.30
N LYS A 176 4.60 17.34 -3.27
CA LYS A 176 3.29 17.59 -2.63
C LYS A 176 3.04 16.70 -1.43
N LEU A 177 3.62 15.49 -1.42
CA LEU A 177 3.46 14.53 -0.34
C LEU A 177 4.15 14.99 0.94
N SER A 178 3.48 14.84 2.08
CA SER A 178 3.95 15.17 3.42
C SER A 178 5.01 14.19 3.90
N MET A 179 6.14 14.69 4.34
CA MET A 179 7.18 13.88 4.97
C MET A 179 6.68 13.24 6.27
N ARG A 180 5.98 14.02 7.08
CA ARG A 180 5.45 13.57 8.37
C ARG A 180 4.43 12.44 8.23
N SER A 181 3.57 12.52 7.22
CA SER A 181 2.50 11.53 7.03
C SER A 181 2.94 10.29 6.25
N CYS A 182 3.85 10.44 5.28
CA CYS A 182 4.32 9.34 4.44
C CYS A 182 5.48 8.55 5.05
N PHE A 183 6.38 9.22 5.76
CA PHE A 183 7.57 8.63 6.37
C PHE A 183 7.73 9.06 7.84
N PRO A 184 6.75 8.75 8.71
CA PRO A 184 6.74 9.23 10.10
C PRO A 184 7.99 8.86 10.88
N LEU A 185 8.57 7.68 10.66
CA LEU A 185 9.79 7.26 11.35
C LEU A 185 10.99 8.16 11.04
N LEU A 186 11.12 8.60 9.78
CA LEU A 186 12.20 9.50 9.37
C LEU A 186 11.95 10.92 9.87
N TYR A 187 10.71 11.38 9.79
CA TYR A 187 10.31 12.66 10.39
C TYR A 187 10.61 12.69 11.90
N ASP A 188 10.18 11.67 12.64
CA ASP A 188 10.41 11.56 14.07
C ASP A 188 11.91 11.46 14.44
N ALA A 189 12.72 10.80 13.61
CA ALA A 189 14.16 10.74 13.77
C ALA A 189 14.76 12.15 13.79
N GLU A 190 14.40 13.00 12.83
CA GLU A 190 14.81 14.41 12.85
C GLU A 190 14.24 15.14 14.05
N GLN A 191 12.96 14.99 14.35
CA GLN A 191 12.31 15.75 15.43
C GLN A 191 12.93 15.45 16.79
N ARG A 192 13.30 14.19 17.06
CA ARG A 192 13.81 13.75 18.36
C ARG A 192 15.33 13.82 18.48
N ARG A 193 16.06 13.55 17.40
CA ARG A 193 17.53 13.46 17.40
C ARG A 193 18.23 14.58 16.63
N GLY A 194 17.49 15.42 15.92
CA GLY A 194 18.03 16.46 15.05
C GLY A 194 18.67 15.94 13.76
N SER A 195 18.75 14.61 13.56
CA SER A 195 19.41 13.96 12.44
C SER A 195 18.74 12.62 12.11
N LEU A 196 18.61 12.32 10.83
CA LEU A 196 18.16 11.02 10.33
C LEU A 196 19.16 9.91 10.70
N THR A 197 20.43 10.17 10.44
CA THR A 197 21.53 9.24 10.70
C THR A 197 21.58 8.84 12.17
N LEU A 198 21.51 9.81 13.09
CA LEU A 198 21.47 9.54 14.53
C LEU A 198 20.19 8.85 14.96
N GLY A 199 19.04 9.24 14.40
CA GLY A 199 17.75 8.60 14.68
C GLY A 199 17.70 7.15 14.24
N MET A 200 18.27 6.81 13.09
CA MET A 200 18.39 5.43 12.60
C MET A 200 19.34 4.57 13.44
N LEU A 201 20.45 5.15 13.92
CA LEU A 201 21.46 4.44 14.73
C LEU A 201 20.99 4.21 16.17
N LEU A 202 20.36 5.22 16.79
CA LEU A 202 19.99 5.23 18.20
C LEU A 202 18.51 4.91 18.47
N GLY A 203 17.72 4.73 17.44
CA GLY A 203 16.28 4.55 17.51
C GLY A 203 15.52 5.86 17.72
N SER A 204 14.33 5.96 17.13
CA SER A 204 13.49 7.18 17.14
C SER A 204 12.35 7.14 18.17
N GLY A 205 12.27 6.14 19.03
CA GLY A 205 11.31 6.08 20.15
C GLY A 205 10.54 4.76 20.26
N PRO A 206 9.57 4.67 21.18
CA PRO A 206 8.81 3.45 21.39
C PRO A 206 7.97 3.13 20.14
N ALA A 207 8.09 1.89 19.65
CA ALA A 207 7.23 1.34 18.62
C ALA A 207 6.17 0.43 19.27
N PRO A 208 5.01 0.25 18.64
CA PRO A 208 4.04 -0.76 19.07
C PRO A 208 4.71 -2.12 19.25
N VAL A 209 4.42 -2.79 20.37
CA VAL A 209 4.97 -4.11 20.64
C VAL A 209 3.97 -5.17 20.17
N VAL A 210 4.29 -5.85 19.09
CA VAL A 210 3.57 -7.04 18.64
C VAL A 210 4.50 -8.24 18.83
N PRO A 211 4.18 -9.18 19.73
CA PRO A 211 4.97 -10.38 19.90
C PRO A 211 5.06 -11.19 18.60
N PRO A 212 6.25 -11.69 18.25
CA PRO A 212 6.40 -12.52 17.05
C PRO A 212 5.84 -13.92 17.29
N GLY A 213 4.84 -14.32 16.49
CA GLY A 213 4.41 -15.71 16.38
C GLY A 213 5.42 -16.56 15.57
N PRO A 214 5.14 -17.86 15.41
CA PRO A 214 6.07 -18.78 14.73
C PRO A 214 6.51 -18.32 13.34
N LEU A 215 5.56 -17.89 12.51
CA LEU A 215 5.86 -17.41 11.14
C LEU A 215 6.68 -16.12 11.13
N ALA A 216 6.38 -15.20 12.04
CA ALA A 216 7.17 -13.98 12.21
C ALA A 216 8.59 -14.29 12.74
N GLN A 217 8.77 -15.25 13.62
CA GLN A 217 10.09 -15.74 14.05
C GLN A 217 10.86 -16.38 12.90
N ARG A 218 10.21 -17.21 12.10
CA ARG A 218 10.79 -17.81 10.88
C ARG A 218 11.24 -16.73 9.91
N SER A 219 10.46 -15.66 9.70
CA SER A 219 10.83 -14.57 8.81
C SER A 219 12.12 -13.86 9.24
N ILE A 220 12.36 -13.74 10.56
CA ILE A 220 13.58 -13.15 11.12
C ILE A 220 14.77 -14.10 10.93
N GLN A 221 14.60 -15.38 11.26
CA GLN A 221 15.63 -16.41 11.18
C GLN A 221 16.10 -16.60 9.74
N GLU A 222 15.17 -16.65 8.78
CA GLU A 222 15.46 -16.80 7.36
C GLU A 222 15.78 -15.47 6.67
N SER A 223 15.75 -14.35 7.37
CA SER A 223 16.08 -13.00 6.85
C SER A 223 15.21 -12.59 5.65
N TRP A 224 13.91 -12.68 5.79
CA TRP A 224 12.99 -12.30 4.71
C TRP A 224 12.99 -10.78 4.48
N ALA A 225 13.11 -10.37 3.24
CA ALA A 225 12.93 -8.98 2.81
C ALA A 225 11.48 -8.68 2.41
N GLN A 226 10.82 -9.66 1.82
CA GLN A 226 9.40 -9.64 1.44
C GLN A 226 8.90 -11.07 1.26
N TRP A 227 7.58 -11.20 1.17
CA TRP A 227 6.91 -12.47 0.93
C TRP A 227 5.64 -12.28 0.09
N SER A 228 5.19 -13.35 -0.54
CA SER A 228 3.91 -13.46 -1.24
C SER A 228 3.25 -14.80 -0.91
N LEU A 229 2.14 -15.12 -1.55
CA LEU A 229 1.43 -16.39 -1.41
C LEU A 229 1.45 -17.18 -2.73
N SER A 230 1.53 -18.50 -2.66
CA SER A 230 1.69 -19.37 -3.83
C SER A 230 0.61 -19.20 -4.89
N ARG A 231 -0.62 -18.90 -4.46
CA ARG A 231 -1.77 -18.64 -5.33
C ARG A 231 -2.08 -17.15 -5.52
N GLY A 232 -1.13 -16.27 -5.18
CA GLY A 232 -1.30 -14.83 -5.20
C GLY A 232 -1.87 -14.26 -3.90
N LEU A 233 -1.69 -12.95 -3.71
CA LEU A 233 -2.08 -12.27 -2.47
C LEU A 233 -3.59 -12.25 -2.22
N GLU A 234 -4.41 -12.45 -3.24
CA GLU A 234 -5.87 -12.60 -3.07
C GLU A 234 -6.25 -13.78 -2.17
N SER A 235 -5.35 -14.77 -2.01
CA SER A 235 -5.56 -15.87 -1.05
C SER A 235 -5.74 -15.39 0.39
N LEU A 236 -5.15 -14.26 0.76
CA LEU A 236 -5.31 -13.70 2.11
C LEU A 236 -6.75 -13.23 2.38
N PRO A 237 -7.36 -12.32 1.59
CA PRO A 237 -8.76 -11.97 1.79
C PRO A 237 -9.73 -13.15 1.62
N GLU A 238 -9.44 -14.10 0.75
CA GLU A 238 -10.23 -15.34 0.62
C GLU A 238 -10.24 -16.13 1.92
N SER A 239 -9.07 -16.39 2.52
CA SER A 239 -8.95 -17.13 3.77
C SER A 239 -9.55 -16.38 4.96
N ILE A 240 -9.43 -15.05 5.02
CA ILE A 240 -10.13 -14.28 6.04
C ILE A 240 -11.64 -14.43 5.88
N THR A 241 -12.16 -14.35 4.66
CA THR A 241 -13.59 -14.48 4.36
C THR A 241 -14.11 -15.85 4.80
N GLU A 242 -13.38 -16.92 4.50
CA GLU A 242 -13.70 -18.29 4.93
C GLU A 242 -13.71 -18.43 6.46
N TYR A 243 -12.68 -17.91 7.12
CA TYR A 243 -12.61 -17.87 8.58
C TYR A 243 -13.81 -17.15 9.21
N LEU A 244 -14.21 -15.99 8.65
CA LEU A 244 -15.36 -15.22 9.12
C LEU A 244 -16.68 -15.98 8.93
N GLN A 245 -16.86 -16.68 7.81
CA GLN A 245 -18.04 -17.53 7.56
C GLN A 245 -18.15 -18.66 8.59
N GLN A 246 -17.03 -19.30 8.88
CA GLN A 246 -16.98 -20.42 9.84
C GLN A 246 -17.22 -19.96 11.30
N SER A 247 -16.91 -18.70 11.62
CA SER A 247 -17.05 -18.16 12.97
C SER A 247 -18.50 -18.11 13.49
N GLY A 248 -19.49 -18.06 12.60
CA GLY A 248 -20.91 -17.90 12.91
C GLY A 248 -21.29 -16.54 13.54
N ARG A 249 -20.33 -15.63 13.77
CA ARG A 249 -20.53 -14.32 14.41
C ARG A 249 -20.58 -13.15 13.43
N VAL A 250 -20.23 -13.40 12.16
CA VAL A 250 -20.09 -12.38 11.13
C VAL A 250 -21.12 -12.64 10.01
N GLN A 251 -21.90 -11.63 9.70
CA GLN A 251 -22.78 -11.61 8.53
C GLN A 251 -22.02 -10.90 7.38
N LEU A 252 -21.81 -11.61 6.28
CA LEU A 252 -21.09 -11.14 5.11
C LEU A 252 -22.11 -10.79 3.99
N HIS A 253 -22.12 -9.53 3.57
CA HIS A 253 -22.98 -9.06 2.50
C HIS A 253 -22.15 -8.48 1.36
N ARG A 254 -22.25 -9.08 0.17
CA ARG A 254 -21.73 -8.54 -1.09
C ARG A 254 -22.86 -7.87 -1.87
N GLU A 255 -22.52 -7.03 -2.83
CA GLU A 255 -23.50 -6.27 -3.62
C GLU A 255 -24.43 -5.44 -2.73
N ALA A 256 -23.93 -5.05 -1.56
CA ALA A 256 -24.62 -4.33 -0.50
C ALA A 256 -24.05 -2.91 -0.35
N ALA A 257 -24.23 -2.09 -1.38
CA ALA A 257 -23.77 -0.71 -1.38
C ALA A 257 -24.56 0.13 -0.37
N VAL A 258 -23.82 0.69 0.60
CA VAL A 258 -24.41 1.62 1.58
C VAL A 258 -24.75 2.93 0.90
N GLN A 259 -26.01 3.33 0.92
CA GLN A 259 -26.50 4.56 0.32
C GLN A 259 -26.40 5.75 1.28
N GLN A 260 -26.69 5.52 2.55
CA GLN A 260 -26.68 6.54 3.59
C GLN A 260 -26.54 5.91 4.97
N ILE A 261 -25.92 6.63 5.89
CA ILE A 261 -25.96 6.32 7.31
C ILE A 261 -26.61 7.50 8.07
N SER A 262 -27.37 7.18 9.09
CA SER A 262 -28.04 8.20 9.91
C SER A 262 -28.02 7.80 11.40
N PRO A 263 -27.88 8.77 12.33
CA PRO A 263 -27.95 8.50 13.75
C PRO A 263 -29.27 7.86 14.14
N SER A 264 -29.25 6.96 15.12
CA SER A 264 -30.42 6.37 15.77
C SER A 264 -30.30 6.52 17.29
N ALA A 265 -31.35 6.13 18.02
CA ALA A 265 -31.37 6.23 19.48
C ALA A 265 -30.23 5.41 20.15
N SER A 266 -29.76 4.35 19.51
CA SER A 266 -28.76 3.42 20.06
C SER A 266 -27.56 3.20 19.14
N GLY A 267 -27.27 4.11 18.21
CA GLY A 267 -26.17 3.96 17.26
C GLY A 267 -26.52 4.48 15.87
N TRP A 268 -26.48 3.62 14.86
CA TRP A 268 -26.63 3.98 13.46
C TRP A 268 -27.71 3.16 12.74
N LYS A 269 -28.43 3.82 11.84
CA LYS A 269 -29.21 3.20 10.77
C LYS A 269 -28.38 3.26 9.48
N ILE A 270 -28.32 2.13 8.78
CA ILE A 270 -27.54 1.94 7.54
C ILE A 270 -28.54 1.59 6.44
N SER A 271 -28.73 2.52 5.51
CA SER A 271 -29.65 2.35 4.38
C SER A 271 -28.93 1.69 3.22
N LEU A 272 -29.49 0.60 2.74
CA LEU A 272 -29.10 -0.14 1.54
C LEU A 272 -30.20 0.01 0.49
N GLU A 273 -29.98 -0.47 -0.74
CA GLU A 273 -31.01 -0.48 -1.77
C GLU A 273 -32.24 -1.31 -1.34
N ASP A 274 -32.00 -2.47 -0.75
CA ASP A 274 -33.04 -3.44 -0.38
C ASP A 274 -33.52 -3.37 1.07
N GLY A 275 -33.11 -2.33 1.82
CA GLY A 275 -33.57 -2.22 3.20
C GLY A 275 -32.69 -1.38 4.11
N VAL A 276 -32.95 -1.49 5.42
CA VAL A 276 -32.26 -0.75 6.46
C VAL A 276 -31.73 -1.74 7.52
N MET A 277 -30.47 -1.58 7.88
CA MET A 277 -29.84 -2.29 8.98
C MET A 277 -29.54 -1.33 10.13
N SER A 278 -29.33 -1.87 11.35
CA SER A 278 -28.93 -1.09 12.51
C SER A 278 -27.67 -1.67 13.15
N ALA A 279 -26.83 -0.80 13.68
CA ALA A 279 -25.64 -1.18 14.41
C ALA A 279 -25.35 -0.18 15.54
N ASP A 280 -24.76 -0.69 16.64
CA ASP A 280 -24.38 0.16 17.77
C ASP A 280 -23.13 0.99 17.42
N HIS A 281 -22.23 0.45 16.60
CA HIS A 281 -21.01 1.12 16.14
C HIS A 281 -20.75 0.83 14.66
N ILE A 282 -20.16 1.79 13.95
CA ILE A 282 -19.67 1.62 12.58
C ILE A 282 -18.15 1.70 12.57
N ILE A 283 -17.50 0.72 11.94
CA ILE A 283 -16.10 0.84 11.48
C ILE A 283 -16.13 1.04 9.97
N SER A 284 -15.72 2.21 9.50
CA SER A 284 -15.64 2.50 8.09
C SER A 284 -14.23 2.22 7.56
N ALA A 285 -14.13 1.20 6.70
CA ALA A 285 -12.95 0.89 5.88
C ALA A 285 -13.11 1.38 4.43
N LEU A 286 -14.10 2.24 4.18
CA LEU A 286 -14.33 2.85 2.88
C LEU A 286 -13.24 3.89 2.56
N PRO A 287 -12.95 4.13 1.27
CA PRO A 287 -12.22 5.31 0.85
C PRO A 287 -12.86 6.59 1.42
N ALA A 288 -12.05 7.58 1.79
CA ALA A 288 -12.54 8.79 2.46
C ALA A 288 -13.67 9.49 1.70
N LYS A 289 -13.55 9.64 0.38
CA LYS A 289 -14.60 10.22 -0.47
C LYS A 289 -15.90 9.40 -0.44
N ALA A 290 -15.82 8.08 -0.42
CA ALA A 290 -17.00 7.23 -0.34
C ALA A 290 -17.70 7.37 1.00
N LEU A 291 -16.96 7.44 2.12
CA LEU A 291 -17.54 7.72 3.43
C LEU A 291 -18.20 9.10 3.45
N SER A 292 -17.57 10.13 2.87
CA SER A 292 -18.12 11.49 2.86
C SER A 292 -19.48 11.59 2.16
N SER A 293 -19.75 10.73 1.17
CA SER A 293 -20.99 10.76 0.40
C SER A 293 -22.18 10.13 1.12
N ILE A 294 -21.95 9.29 2.13
CA ILE A 294 -23.01 8.58 2.86
C ILE A 294 -23.29 9.16 4.27
N LEU A 295 -22.43 10.06 4.75
CA LEU A 295 -22.58 10.71 6.04
C LEU A 295 -23.76 11.71 6.04
N PRO A 296 -24.48 11.86 7.18
CA PRO A 296 -25.55 12.86 7.32
C PRO A 296 -24.99 14.29 7.33
N SER A 297 -25.81 15.26 6.93
CA SER A 297 -25.45 16.69 6.89
C SER A 297 -25.00 17.26 8.25
N SER A 298 -25.43 16.66 9.36
CA SER A 298 -24.95 17.01 10.71
C SER A 298 -23.44 16.77 10.89
N CYS A 299 -22.81 15.97 10.02
CA CYS A 299 -21.37 15.70 9.99
C CYS A 299 -20.62 16.57 8.98
N GLN A 300 -21.15 17.72 8.56
CA GLN A 300 -20.56 18.56 7.52
C GLN A 300 -19.07 18.88 7.72
N PRO A 301 -18.54 19.19 8.92
CA PRO A 301 -17.11 19.40 9.11
C PRO A 301 -16.28 18.14 8.82
N LEU A 302 -16.77 16.96 9.18
CA LEU A 302 -16.12 15.69 8.88
C LEU A 302 -16.15 15.39 7.37
N ILE A 303 -17.29 15.65 6.72
CA ILE A 303 -17.46 15.47 5.28
C ILE A 303 -16.42 16.29 4.51
N GLN A 304 -16.19 17.55 4.84
CA GLN A 304 -15.20 18.39 4.20
C GLN A 304 -13.78 17.85 4.36
N LEU A 305 -13.41 17.45 5.58
CA LEU A 305 -12.09 16.86 5.85
C LEU A 305 -11.85 15.57 5.05
N LEU A 306 -12.87 14.73 4.89
CA LEU A 306 -12.82 13.50 4.10
C LEU A 306 -12.68 13.79 2.60
N GLN A 307 -13.40 14.78 2.07
CA GLN A 307 -13.36 15.20 0.68
C GLN A 307 -12.01 15.80 0.28
N ASP A 308 -11.28 16.39 1.23
CA ASP A 308 -9.93 16.93 1.02
C ASP A 308 -8.85 15.86 0.85
N ILE A 309 -9.14 14.57 1.07
CA ILE A 309 -8.21 13.49 0.80
C ILE A 309 -8.30 13.12 -0.68
N SER A 310 -7.33 13.58 -1.45
CA SER A 310 -7.20 13.25 -2.87
C SER A 310 -6.73 11.81 -3.07
N THR A 311 -7.12 11.22 -4.19
CA THR A 311 -6.70 9.89 -4.63
C THR A 311 -6.12 9.96 -6.03
N VAL A 312 -5.37 8.94 -6.44
CA VAL A 312 -4.83 8.83 -7.80
C VAL A 312 -5.33 7.56 -8.48
N THR A 313 -5.28 7.58 -9.81
CA THR A 313 -5.59 6.42 -10.65
C THR A 313 -4.30 5.83 -11.19
N VAL A 314 -4.19 4.50 -11.15
CA VAL A 314 -3.03 3.76 -11.65
C VAL A 314 -3.49 2.72 -12.67
N ALA A 315 -2.87 2.72 -13.84
CA ALA A 315 -2.99 1.62 -14.78
C ALA A 315 -1.92 0.56 -14.43
N VAL A 316 -2.37 -0.66 -14.20
CA VAL A 316 -1.54 -1.84 -13.96
C VAL A 316 -1.61 -2.72 -15.19
N VAL A 317 -0.50 -2.85 -15.91
CA VAL A 317 -0.44 -3.65 -17.14
C VAL A 317 0.47 -4.84 -16.90
N ASN A 318 -0.15 -6.02 -16.79
CA ASN A 318 0.56 -7.28 -16.68
C ASN A 318 0.90 -7.79 -18.09
N LEU A 319 2.14 -8.24 -18.27
CA LEU A 319 2.66 -8.73 -19.54
C LEU A 319 3.37 -10.08 -19.30
N GLU A 320 3.15 -11.04 -20.19
CA GLU A 320 3.91 -12.29 -20.23
C GLU A 320 4.62 -12.41 -21.57
N TYR A 321 5.87 -12.83 -21.53
CA TYR A 321 6.70 -13.09 -22.70
C TYR A 321 7.20 -14.53 -22.69
N GLU A 322 7.32 -15.14 -23.87
CA GLU A 322 7.95 -16.44 -24.01
C GLU A 322 9.47 -16.33 -23.75
N GLY A 323 10.01 -17.28 -23.03
CA GLY A 323 11.43 -17.35 -22.69
C GLY A 323 11.89 -16.32 -21.64
N SER A 324 13.20 -16.26 -21.47
CA SER A 324 13.89 -15.30 -20.60
C SER A 324 14.26 -14.06 -21.40
N VAL A 325 13.47 -12.99 -21.28
CA VAL A 325 13.66 -11.76 -22.08
C VAL A 325 14.31 -10.61 -21.29
N LEU A 326 14.50 -10.75 -19.97
CA LEU A 326 15.07 -9.70 -19.14
C LEU A 326 16.60 -9.58 -19.36
N PRO A 327 17.11 -8.36 -19.67
CA PRO A 327 18.55 -8.13 -19.81
C PRO A 327 19.28 -8.12 -18.46
N VAL A 328 18.54 -7.94 -17.37
CA VAL A 328 19.06 -7.86 -15.99
C VAL A 328 18.13 -8.57 -15.01
N ALA A 329 18.69 -9.12 -13.95
CA ALA A 329 17.92 -9.73 -12.85
C ALA A 329 17.82 -8.76 -11.68
N GLY A 330 16.61 -8.59 -11.15
CA GLY A 330 16.33 -7.71 -10.02
C GLY A 330 14.84 -7.65 -9.71
N PHE A 331 14.46 -6.76 -8.80
CA PHE A 331 13.07 -6.54 -8.46
C PHE A 331 12.30 -5.81 -9.56
N GLY A 332 12.97 -4.89 -10.23
CA GLY A 332 12.39 -4.00 -11.22
C GLY A 332 13.13 -2.67 -11.26
N HIS A 333 12.57 -1.73 -11.98
CA HIS A 333 13.08 -0.36 -12.04
C HIS A 333 11.97 0.67 -11.86
N LEU A 334 12.34 1.78 -11.25
CA LEU A 334 11.50 2.98 -11.11
C LEU A 334 12.08 4.10 -11.96
N LEU A 335 11.26 5.12 -12.20
CA LEU A 335 11.66 6.30 -12.96
C LEU A 335 11.36 7.56 -12.14
N PRO A 336 12.27 8.55 -12.12
CA PRO A 336 11.91 9.86 -11.63
C PRO A 336 10.96 10.57 -12.61
N SER A 337 10.18 11.51 -12.12
CA SER A 337 9.20 12.28 -12.92
C SER A 337 9.83 13.12 -14.03
N SER A 338 11.12 13.44 -13.89
CA SER A 338 11.91 14.14 -14.91
C SER A 338 12.23 13.27 -16.12
N GLU A 339 12.25 11.95 -15.98
CA GLU A 339 12.52 11.03 -17.10
C GLU A 339 11.24 10.67 -17.86
N ASP A 340 10.19 10.31 -17.16
CA ASP A 340 8.89 9.96 -17.75
C ASP A 340 7.78 10.17 -16.73
N ARG A 341 6.79 11.00 -17.06
CA ARG A 341 5.67 11.24 -16.17
C ARG A 341 4.62 10.15 -16.19
N GLY A 342 4.47 9.45 -17.30
CA GLY A 342 3.43 8.44 -17.49
C GLY A 342 3.76 7.09 -16.87
N VAL A 343 5.02 6.63 -16.96
CA VAL A 343 5.46 5.34 -16.42
C VAL A 343 6.05 5.54 -15.02
N LEU A 344 5.47 4.88 -14.03
CA LEU A 344 5.94 4.91 -12.64
C LEU A 344 7.09 3.94 -12.41
N GLY A 345 7.01 2.77 -13.04
CA GLY A 345 8.01 1.72 -12.96
C GLY A 345 7.57 0.42 -13.61
N VAL A 346 8.51 -0.50 -13.69
CA VAL A 346 8.31 -1.87 -14.20
C VAL A 346 8.81 -2.85 -13.16
N VAL A 347 7.95 -3.78 -12.76
CA VAL A 347 8.29 -4.86 -11.84
C VAL A 347 8.59 -6.12 -12.64
N TYR A 348 9.67 -6.83 -12.29
CA TYR A 348 10.09 -8.08 -12.92
C TYR A 348 9.54 -9.26 -12.13
N ASP A 349 8.23 -9.50 -12.24
CA ASP A 349 7.47 -10.42 -11.37
C ASP A 349 8.05 -11.85 -11.32
N SER A 350 8.59 -12.34 -12.43
CA SER A 350 9.22 -13.67 -12.50
C SER A 350 10.49 -13.81 -11.65
N VAL A 351 11.14 -12.70 -11.27
CA VAL A 351 12.40 -12.76 -10.53
C VAL A 351 12.16 -13.03 -9.04
N PRO A 352 11.35 -12.23 -8.30
CA PRO A 352 11.06 -12.53 -6.90
C PRO A 352 10.17 -13.74 -6.70
N PHE A 353 9.23 -14.01 -7.63
CA PHE A 353 8.23 -15.07 -7.49
C PHE A 353 8.12 -15.92 -8.78
N PRO A 354 9.17 -16.71 -9.12
CA PRO A 354 9.13 -17.60 -10.29
C PRO A 354 8.07 -18.69 -10.16
N GLN A 355 7.62 -19.01 -8.94
CA GLN A 355 6.54 -19.96 -8.67
C GLN A 355 5.17 -19.52 -9.25
N HIS A 356 5.01 -18.25 -9.54
CA HIS A 356 3.83 -17.71 -10.22
C HIS A 356 3.91 -17.83 -11.76
N ASN A 357 5.03 -18.28 -12.33
CA ASN A 357 5.09 -18.59 -13.76
C ASN A 357 4.27 -19.85 -14.03
N ARG A 358 3.79 -19.99 -15.25
CA ARG A 358 3.24 -21.28 -15.69
C ARG A 358 4.33 -22.37 -15.60
N PRO A 359 3.99 -23.61 -15.19
CA PRO A 359 4.96 -24.67 -15.05
C PRO A 359 5.53 -25.16 -16.39
N ASP A 360 4.75 -25.01 -17.46
CA ASP A 360 5.12 -25.49 -18.79
C ASP A 360 5.83 -24.39 -19.58
N GLY A 361 7.13 -24.54 -19.80
CA GLY A 361 7.98 -23.62 -20.54
C GLY A 361 8.55 -22.48 -19.70
N GLU A 362 9.60 -21.86 -20.22
CA GLU A 362 10.21 -20.68 -19.63
C GLU A 362 9.42 -19.42 -20.04
N THR A 363 9.03 -18.62 -19.08
CA THR A 363 8.29 -17.35 -19.33
C THR A 363 8.80 -16.23 -18.45
N THR A 364 8.67 -15.00 -18.94
CA THR A 364 8.95 -13.78 -18.18
C THR A 364 7.67 -13.00 -17.98
N ARG A 365 7.29 -12.80 -16.71
CA ARG A 365 6.16 -11.94 -16.31
C ARG A 365 6.68 -10.58 -15.83
N LEU A 366 6.09 -9.53 -16.38
CA LEU A 366 6.36 -8.14 -16.04
C LEU A 366 5.07 -7.43 -15.69
N THR A 367 5.17 -6.43 -14.83
CA THR A 367 4.06 -5.48 -14.60
C THR A 367 4.55 -4.06 -14.78
N VAL A 368 3.92 -3.34 -15.69
CA VAL A 368 4.13 -1.91 -15.90
C VAL A 368 3.08 -1.13 -15.14
N MET A 369 3.51 -0.21 -14.27
CA MET A 369 2.65 0.67 -13.51
C MET A 369 2.72 2.08 -14.10
N MET A 370 1.57 2.70 -14.37
CA MET A 370 1.49 3.98 -15.07
C MET A 370 0.47 4.92 -14.44
N GLY A 371 0.67 6.21 -14.60
CA GLY A 371 -0.26 7.27 -14.21
C GLY A 371 0.03 7.89 -12.85
N GLY A 372 -0.72 7.50 -11.81
CA GLY A 372 -0.62 8.12 -10.50
C GLY A 372 -0.97 9.62 -10.54
N ALA A 373 -0.19 10.45 -9.88
CA ALA A 373 -0.39 11.90 -9.82
C ALA A 373 -0.39 12.60 -11.20
N TRP A 374 0.12 11.93 -12.22
CA TRP A 374 0.20 12.43 -13.60
C TRP A 374 -0.78 11.75 -14.55
N PHE A 375 -1.67 10.89 -14.04
CA PHE A 375 -2.58 10.10 -14.89
C PHE A 375 -3.38 10.99 -15.83
N GLN A 376 -4.03 12.03 -15.30
CA GLN A 376 -4.88 12.92 -16.07
C GLN A 376 -4.09 13.75 -17.09
N GLU A 377 -2.87 14.18 -16.75
CA GLU A 377 -1.98 14.93 -17.63
C GLU A 377 -1.56 14.10 -18.85
N VAL A 378 -1.22 12.82 -18.64
CA VAL A 378 -0.63 11.96 -19.68
C VAL A 378 -1.68 11.17 -20.46
N PHE A 379 -2.70 10.65 -19.78
CA PHE A 379 -3.69 9.74 -20.36
C PHE A 379 -5.08 10.37 -20.52
N GLY A 380 -5.32 11.55 -19.95
CA GLY A 380 -6.64 12.16 -19.89
C GLY A 380 -7.50 11.61 -18.74
N ALA A 381 -8.80 11.85 -18.82
CA ALA A 381 -9.73 11.32 -17.85
C ALA A 381 -9.70 9.78 -17.83
N PRO A 382 -9.81 9.13 -16.66
CA PRO A 382 -9.78 7.66 -16.56
C PRO A 382 -10.81 6.95 -17.41
N GLU A 383 -11.94 7.60 -17.69
CA GLU A 383 -13.03 7.08 -18.52
C GLU A 383 -12.68 7.06 -20.02
N ALA A 384 -11.75 7.94 -20.42
CA ALA A 384 -11.31 8.06 -21.82
C ALA A 384 -10.02 7.26 -22.12
N ALA A 385 -9.38 6.69 -21.09
CA ALA A 385 -8.18 5.87 -21.26
C ALA A 385 -8.55 4.48 -21.74
N THR A 386 -8.27 4.16 -23.01
CA THR A 386 -8.57 2.83 -23.58
C THR A 386 -7.48 1.81 -23.21
N GLU A 387 -7.88 0.53 -23.14
CA GLU A 387 -6.96 -0.57 -22.84
C GLU A 387 -5.84 -0.65 -23.89
N GLU A 388 -6.17 -0.45 -25.17
CA GLU A 388 -5.21 -0.50 -26.29
C GLU A 388 -4.13 0.57 -26.13
N ARG A 389 -4.52 1.80 -25.75
CA ARG A 389 -3.57 2.91 -25.53
C ARG A 389 -2.65 2.63 -24.35
N LEU A 390 -3.20 2.11 -23.27
CA LEU A 390 -2.44 1.76 -22.07
C LEU A 390 -1.50 0.58 -22.34
N LEU A 391 -1.96 -0.46 -23.03
CA LEU A 391 -1.14 -1.60 -23.43
C LEU A 391 0.00 -1.18 -24.36
N ALA A 392 -0.29 -0.38 -25.39
CA ALA A 392 0.72 0.13 -26.32
C ALA A 392 1.81 0.93 -25.57
N ARG A 393 1.39 1.79 -24.62
CA ARG A 393 2.33 2.56 -23.81
C ARG A 393 3.21 1.69 -22.90
N ALA A 394 2.62 0.67 -22.28
CA ALA A 394 3.34 -0.29 -21.43
C ALA A 394 4.35 -1.11 -22.24
N THR A 395 3.95 -1.61 -23.41
CA THR A 395 4.81 -2.38 -24.31
C THR A 395 5.97 -1.53 -24.82
N GLU A 396 5.70 -0.27 -25.18
CA GLU A 396 6.75 0.69 -25.57
C GLU A 396 7.73 0.97 -24.44
N ALA A 397 7.27 1.09 -23.19
CA ALA A 397 8.16 1.25 -22.04
C ALA A 397 9.08 0.03 -21.86
N VAL A 398 8.53 -1.18 -21.95
CA VAL A 398 9.32 -2.41 -21.88
C VAL A 398 10.36 -2.48 -23.03
N ARG A 399 9.96 -2.10 -24.24
CA ARG A 399 10.87 -2.07 -25.39
C ARG A 399 12.00 -1.06 -25.19
N SER A 400 11.68 0.15 -24.80
CA SER A 400 12.66 1.26 -24.66
C SER A 400 13.57 1.09 -23.45
N HIS A 401 13.05 0.60 -22.32
CA HIS A 401 13.81 0.49 -21.08
C HIS A 401 14.63 -0.81 -21.01
N LEU A 402 14.11 -1.91 -21.56
CA LEU A 402 14.69 -3.26 -21.42
C LEU A 402 15.20 -3.83 -22.73
N GLY A 403 14.96 -3.18 -23.86
CA GLY A 403 15.35 -3.69 -25.18
C GLY A 403 14.53 -4.89 -25.65
N VAL A 404 13.41 -5.20 -25.02
CA VAL A 404 12.54 -6.33 -25.40
C VAL A 404 11.68 -5.93 -26.59
N SER A 405 12.00 -6.49 -27.76
CA SER A 405 11.34 -6.17 -29.04
C SER A 405 10.21 -7.14 -29.42
N THR A 406 10.14 -8.29 -28.78
CA THR A 406 9.07 -9.28 -29.00
C THR A 406 7.76 -8.80 -28.42
N ALA A 407 6.64 -9.18 -29.07
CA ALA A 407 5.34 -8.93 -28.51
C ALA A 407 5.08 -9.84 -27.29
N PRO A 408 4.33 -9.36 -26.28
CA PRO A 408 3.90 -10.22 -25.18
C PRO A 408 2.98 -11.34 -25.69
N SER A 409 3.15 -12.56 -25.16
CA SER A 409 2.28 -13.70 -25.46
C SER A 409 0.93 -13.60 -24.76
N TRP A 410 0.89 -12.85 -23.65
CA TRP A 410 -0.34 -12.53 -22.93
C TRP A 410 -0.23 -11.15 -22.26
N SER A 411 -1.35 -10.49 -22.15
CA SER A 411 -1.43 -9.19 -21.46
C SER A 411 -2.78 -8.98 -20.79
N ARG A 412 -2.76 -8.17 -19.73
CA ARG A 412 -3.98 -7.67 -19.09
C ARG A 412 -3.78 -6.24 -18.62
N VAL A 413 -4.72 -5.38 -18.94
CA VAL A 413 -4.79 -4.00 -18.46
C VAL A 413 -5.83 -3.91 -17.36
N THR A 414 -5.43 -3.38 -16.21
CA THR A 414 -6.35 -3.13 -15.09
C THR A 414 -6.22 -1.66 -14.69
N LEU A 415 -7.32 -0.93 -14.77
CA LEU A 415 -7.37 0.47 -14.36
C LEU A 415 -7.88 0.57 -12.93
N GLN A 416 -6.98 0.85 -12.00
CA GLN A 416 -7.28 1.06 -10.60
C GLN A 416 -7.63 2.54 -10.37
N ARG A 417 -8.93 2.83 -10.37
CA ARG A 417 -9.44 4.20 -10.21
C ARG A 417 -9.47 4.58 -8.75
N ASP A 418 -9.07 5.82 -8.43
CA ASP A 418 -9.11 6.37 -7.07
C ASP A 418 -8.47 5.43 -6.02
N CYS A 419 -7.36 4.76 -6.39
CA CYS A 419 -6.85 3.61 -5.64
C CYS A 419 -5.91 3.98 -4.49
N ILE A 420 -5.08 5.03 -4.62
CA ILE A 420 -4.07 5.38 -3.61
C ILE A 420 -4.34 6.79 -3.09
N PRO A 421 -4.71 6.93 -1.82
CA PRO A 421 -4.86 8.24 -1.20
C PRO A 421 -3.51 8.95 -1.12
N GLN A 422 -3.54 10.26 -1.34
CA GLN A 422 -2.37 11.14 -1.38
C GLN A 422 -2.27 11.93 -0.08
N TYR A 423 -1.26 11.64 0.71
CA TYR A 423 -1.01 12.33 1.97
C TYR A 423 -0.26 13.63 1.71
N TYR A 424 -0.98 14.63 1.19
CA TYR A 424 -0.43 15.97 0.96
C TYR A 424 -0.15 16.70 2.28
N LEU A 425 0.58 17.81 2.21
CA LEU A 425 0.91 18.63 3.36
C LEU A 425 -0.30 18.87 4.27
N GLY A 426 -0.11 18.67 5.57
CA GLY A 426 -1.17 18.81 6.57
C GLY A 426 -2.10 17.61 6.72
N HIS A 427 -1.85 16.49 6.04
CA HIS A 427 -2.67 15.28 6.14
C HIS A 427 -2.81 14.80 7.59
N HIS A 428 -1.74 14.77 8.37
CA HIS A 428 -1.76 14.37 9.78
C HIS A 428 -2.73 15.23 10.63
N ARG A 429 -2.74 16.57 10.39
CA ARG A 429 -3.68 17.48 11.08
C ARG A 429 -5.13 17.22 10.66
N ARG A 430 -5.32 16.89 9.38
CA ARG A 430 -6.65 16.54 8.85
C ARG A 430 -7.20 15.30 9.53
N VAL A 431 -6.41 14.23 9.62
CA VAL A 431 -6.79 12.98 10.30
C VAL A 431 -7.04 13.22 11.78
N GLU A 432 -6.19 13.99 12.45
CA GLU A 432 -6.38 14.37 13.85
C GLU A 432 -7.68 15.14 14.06
N SER A 433 -8.00 16.09 13.17
CA SER A 433 -9.24 16.86 13.23
C SER A 433 -10.48 16.00 13.00
N MET A 434 -10.43 15.01 12.10
CA MET A 434 -11.50 14.01 11.92
C MET A 434 -11.74 13.22 13.20
N ARG A 435 -10.70 12.67 13.79
CA ARG A 435 -10.79 11.90 15.04
C ARG A 435 -11.27 12.75 16.22
N ARG A 436 -10.85 14.01 16.28
CA ARG A 436 -11.34 14.97 17.27
C ARG A 436 -12.83 15.20 17.11
N PHE A 437 -13.30 15.50 15.91
CA PHE A 437 -14.74 15.70 15.63
C PHE A 437 -15.57 14.48 16.03
N ILE A 438 -15.13 13.27 15.68
CA ILE A 438 -15.80 12.01 16.02
C ILE A 438 -15.93 11.89 17.55
N ARG A 439 -14.87 12.16 18.31
CA ARG A 439 -14.87 12.11 19.77
C ARG A 439 -15.76 13.20 20.39
N GLU A 440 -15.62 14.45 19.96
CA GLU A 440 -16.39 15.59 20.51
C GLU A 440 -17.89 15.46 20.26
N LYS A 441 -18.27 14.85 19.14
CA LYS A 441 -19.66 14.56 18.82
C LYS A 441 -20.14 13.21 19.37
N SER A 442 -19.28 12.48 20.09
CA SER A 442 -19.57 11.14 20.64
C SER A 442 -20.18 10.20 19.59
N LEU A 443 -19.65 10.26 18.35
CA LEU A 443 -20.11 9.41 17.28
C LEU A 443 -19.57 7.99 17.49
N SER A 444 -20.46 6.99 17.47
CA SER A 444 -20.10 5.58 17.46
C SER A 444 -19.54 5.17 16.08
N LEU A 445 -18.45 5.84 15.65
CA LEU A 445 -17.83 5.70 14.34
C LEU A 445 -16.30 5.64 14.48
N SER A 446 -15.70 4.63 13.88
CA SER A 446 -14.24 4.53 13.68
C SER A 446 -13.91 4.58 12.19
N VAL A 447 -12.81 5.22 11.82
CA VAL A 447 -12.33 5.30 10.44
C VAL A 447 -10.98 4.58 10.35
N ILE A 448 -10.85 3.65 9.39
CA ILE A 448 -9.68 2.81 9.18
C ILE A 448 -9.31 2.70 7.71
N GLY A 449 -8.13 2.18 7.43
CA GLY A 449 -7.69 1.88 6.06
C GLY A 449 -6.74 2.91 5.49
N ALA A 450 -6.44 2.74 4.20
CA ALA A 450 -5.38 3.47 3.49
C ALA A 450 -5.56 4.99 3.44
N SER A 451 -6.76 5.50 3.68
CA SER A 451 -7.03 6.95 3.64
C SER A 451 -6.42 7.73 4.81
N TYR A 452 -5.94 7.07 5.88
CA TYR A 452 -5.62 7.76 7.14
C TYR A 452 -4.17 7.58 7.61
N ASP A 453 -3.72 6.36 7.94
CA ASP A 453 -2.48 6.13 8.71
C ASP A 453 -1.41 5.30 7.98
N GLY A 454 -1.60 4.98 6.74
CA GLY A 454 -0.64 4.22 5.94
C GLY A 454 -1.31 3.48 4.79
N VAL A 455 -0.62 3.42 3.67
CA VAL A 455 -1.14 2.84 2.42
C VAL A 455 -0.74 1.38 2.21
N SER A 456 0.19 0.83 3.02
CA SER A 456 0.62 -0.56 2.86
C SER A 456 -0.43 -1.54 3.37
N VAL A 457 -0.42 -2.75 2.83
CA VAL A 457 -1.28 -3.85 3.30
C VAL A 457 -1.14 -4.05 4.81
N ASN A 458 0.09 -3.99 5.33
CA ASN A 458 0.36 -4.12 6.75
C ASN A 458 -0.30 -3.02 7.60
N ASP A 459 -0.18 -1.75 7.15
CA ASP A 459 -0.76 -0.61 7.87
C ASP A 459 -2.28 -0.71 7.90
N VAL A 460 -2.87 -1.08 6.76
CA VAL A 460 -4.33 -1.23 6.63
C VAL A 460 -4.86 -2.36 7.51
N ILE A 461 -4.20 -3.51 7.55
CA ILE A 461 -4.55 -4.62 8.46
C ILE A 461 -4.42 -4.17 9.92
N PHE A 462 -3.33 -3.49 10.25
CA PHE A 462 -3.07 -3.02 11.60
C PHE A 462 -4.08 -1.98 12.07
N SER A 463 -4.54 -1.09 11.18
CA SER A 463 -5.60 -0.13 11.50
C SER A 463 -6.93 -0.82 11.85
N GLY A 464 -7.25 -1.92 11.16
CA GLY A 464 -8.42 -2.76 11.47
C GLY A 464 -8.30 -3.42 12.85
N ARG A 465 -7.12 -3.94 13.20
CA ARG A 465 -6.82 -4.47 14.52
C ARG A 465 -7.00 -3.40 15.61
N THR A 466 -6.37 -2.25 15.44
CA THR A 466 -6.42 -1.15 16.41
C THR A 466 -7.87 -0.73 16.71
N ALA A 467 -8.68 -0.53 15.67
CA ALA A 467 -10.08 -0.15 15.85
C ALA A 467 -10.91 -1.24 16.57
N ALA A 468 -10.64 -2.50 16.30
CA ALA A 468 -11.32 -3.61 16.97
C ALA A 468 -10.90 -3.73 18.46
N GLU A 469 -9.61 -3.51 18.77
CA GLU A 469 -9.10 -3.52 20.15
C GLU A 469 -9.62 -2.32 20.97
N GLU A 470 -9.72 -1.13 20.36
CA GLU A 470 -10.30 0.06 21.00
C GLU A 470 -11.77 -0.15 21.40
N LEU A 471 -12.57 -0.84 20.57
CA LEU A 471 -13.95 -1.20 20.90
C LEU A 471 -14.04 -2.32 21.96
N GLY A 472 -13.04 -3.18 22.03
CA GLY A 472 -12.96 -4.24 23.02
C GLY A 472 -12.40 -3.81 24.38
N ALA A 473 -11.88 -2.60 24.48
CA ALA A 473 -11.28 -2.04 25.70
C ALA A 473 -12.24 -1.13 26.50
N VAL A 474 -13.46 -0.85 25.97
CA VAL A 474 -14.48 -0.01 26.61
C VAL A 474 -15.48 -0.84 27.43
#